data_2998fe58465e4e47899d54f799845a48
#
_entry.id   2998fe58465e4e47899d54f799845a48
#
_cell.length_a   1.000
_cell.length_b   1.000
_cell.length_c   1.000
_cell.angle_alpha   90.00
_cell.angle_beta   90.00
_cell.angle_gamma   90.00
#
_symmetry.space_group_name_H-M   'P 1'
#
loop_
_entity.id
_entity.type
_entity.pdbx_description
1 polymer ?
#
loop_
_entity_poly.entity_id
_entity_poly.type
_entity_poly.pdbx_seq_one_letter_code
_entity_poly.pdbx_strand_id
1 'polypeptide(L)'
;MSYVEATDTSLRKTGQIKLHGPAAFAGMRKAGALVAKCLDELTDIVGPGVATDRIDEFVREFAFSHGAYPATLMYRGYRYSTCTSLNHVVCHGMPGDRPLKEGDIVNIDVTFIVDGWYGDSSRMYAVGPIARKAERLIEVTYEAMMRGIAAVKPGATTGDIGHAIQSFVEPQGMSVVRDFCGHGLGRMFHDEPNIIHIGRPGEGVQLKPGMFFTIEPMINLGKPHVKILSDGWTAVTRDRSLSAQFEHSVGVTATGVEIFTLSERHGEKQIG
;
A
#
# COMPACT_ATOMS: atom_id res chain seq x y z
N MET A 1 -19.57 9.53 -9.60
CA MET A 1 -19.70 8.07 -9.39
C MET A 1 -20.92 7.78 -8.55
N SER A 2 -21.61 6.68 -8.78
CA SER A 2 -22.73 6.23 -7.97
C SER A 2 -22.26 5.24 -6.90
N TYR A 3 -23.02 5.16 -5.80
CA TYR A 3 -22.77 4.21 -4.71
C TYR A 3 -23.76 3.06 -4.79
N VAL A 4 -23.36 1.89 -4.31
CA VAL A 4 -24.18 0.70 -4.23
C VAL A 4 -23.91 -0.05 -2.92
N GLU A 5 -24.96 -0.58 -2.30
CA GLU A 5 -24.77 -1.49 -1.15
C GLU A 5 -24.03 -2.75 -1.62
N ALA A 6 -22.98 -3.12 -0.90
CA ALA A 6 -22.22 -4.32 -1.20
C ALA A 6 -23.05 -5.55 -0.82
N THR A 7 -23.23 -6.45 -1.80
CA THR A 7 -23.85 -7.75 -1.57
C THR A 7 -22.80 -8.84 -1.76
N ASP A 8 -23.01 -10.02 -1.20
CA ASP A 8 -22.07 -11.15 -1.32
C ASP A 8 -21.83 -11.60 -2.78
N THR A 9 -22.70 -11.18 -3.69
CA THR A 9 -22.59 -11.43 -5.13
C THR A 9 -21.78 -10.37 -5.88
N SER A 10 -21.32 -9.29 -5.22
CA SER A 10 -20.60 -8.16 -5.83
C SER A 10 -19.13 -8.47 -6.15
N LEU A 11 -18.87 -9.59 -6.85
CA LEU A 11 -17.52 -9.99 -7.29
C LEU A 11 -17.13 -9.37 -8.66
N ARG A 12 -17.88 -8.38 -9.16
CA ARG A 12 -17.62 -7.74 -10.45
C ARG A 12 -17.37 -6.25 -10.28
N LYS A 13 -16.44 -5.72 -11.06
CA LYS A 13 -16.33 -4.27 -11.24
C LYS A 13 -17.61 -3.75 -11.88
N THR A 14 -18.32 -2.91 -11.18
CA THR A 14 -19.59 -2.30 -11.67
C THR A 14 -19.41 -0.84 -12.08
N GLY A 15 -18.22 -0.26 -11.86
CA GLY A 15 -18.01 1.19 -11.96
C GLY A 15 -18.71 1.98 -10.86
N GLN A 16 -19.23 1.30 -9.83
CA GLN A 16 -19.91 1.89 -8.69
C GLN A 16 -19.08 1.64 -7.42
N ILE A 17 -19.16 2.58 -6.48
CA ILE A 17 -18.50 2.48 -5.19
C ILE A 17 -19.34 1.63 -4.26
N LYS A 18 -18.75 0.57 -3.72
CA LYS A 18 -19.43 -0.36 -2.80
C LYS A 18 -19.43 0.21 -1.38
N LEU A 19 -20.59 0.14 -0.73
CA LEU A 19 -20.76 0.45 0.68
C LEU A 19 -20.99 -0.86 1.45
N HIS A 20 -20.02 -1.19 2.28
CA HIS A 20 -19.97 -2.44 3.03
C HIS A 20 -20.61 -2.32 4.41
N GLY A 21 -21.35 -3.34 4.81
CA GLY A 21 -21.96 -3.43 6.13
C GLY A 21 -20.97 -3.94 7.21
N PRO A 22 -21.42 -3.99 8.49
CA PRO A 22 -20.57 -4.35 9.65
C PRO A 22 -19.86 -5.70 9.53
N ALA A 23 -20.49 -6.71 8.92
CA ALA A 23 -19.89 -8.04 8.73
C ALA A 23 -18.65 -7.99 7.82
N ALA A 24 -18.63 -7.10 6.84
CA ALA A 24 -17.50 -6.91 5.94
C ALA A 24 -16.28 -6.33 6.68
N PHE A 25 -16.49 -5.43 7.66
CA PHE A 25 -15.41 -4.93 8.50
C PHE A 25 -14.69 -6.06 9.24
N ALA A 26 -15.42 -7.07 9.74
CA ALA A 26 -14.80 -8.25 10.38
C ALA A 26 -13.93 -9.04 9.40
N GLY A 27 -14.39 -9.23 8.16
CA GLY A 27 -13.61 -9.88 7.11
C GLY A 27 -12.34 -9.11 6.77
N MET A 28 -12.43 -7.78 6.63
CA MET A 28 -11.29 -6.91 6.36
C MET A 28 -10.28 -6.88 7.50
N ARG A 29 -10.74 -6.84 8.77
CA ARG A 29 -9.86 -6.95 9.95
C ARG A 29 -9.06 -8.24 9.93
N LYS A 30 -9.72 -9.38 9.63
CA LYS A 30 -9.03 -10.68 9.56
C LYS A 30 -7.97 -10.71 8.46
N ALA A 31 -8.30 -10.24 7.27
CA ALA A 31 -7.36 -10.20 6.15
C ALA A 31 -6.21 -9.21 6.41
N GLY A 32 -6.53 -8.00 6.88
CA GLY A 32 -5.55 -6.96 7.18
C GLY A 32 -4.59 -7.34 8.31
N ALA A 33 -5.11 -7.94 9.40
CA ALA A 33 -4.27 -8.42 10.50
C ALA A 33 -3.27 -9.50 10.05
N LEU A 34 -3.67 -10.39 9.13
CA LEU A 34 -2.74 -11.40 8.62
C LEU A 34 -1.64 -10.79 7.75
N VAL A 35 -1.96 -9.79 6.93
CA VAL A 35 -0.97 -9.03 6.15
C VAL A 35 -0.01 -8.30 7.08
N ALA A 36 -0.53 -7.57 8.07
CA ALA A 36 0.29 -6.86 9.06
C ALA A 36 1.25 -7.79 9.80
N LYS A 37 0.77 -8.99 10.21
CA LYS A 37 1.59 -10.02 10.84
C LYS A 37 2.72 -10.50 9.91
N CYS A 38 2.44 -10.74 8.63
CA CYS A 38 3.47 -11.13 7.65
C CYS A 38 4.53 -10.03 7.52
N LEU A 39 4.12 -8.76 7.40
CA LEU A 39 5.04 -7.62 7.35
C LEU A 39 5.85 -7.46 8.64
N ASP A 40 5.29 -7.79 9.81
CA ASP A 40 6.01 -7.79 11.08
C ASP A 40 7.10 -8.87 11.14
N GLU A 41 6.79 -10.08 10.67
CA GLU A 41 7.77 -11.19 10.65
C GLU A 41 8.89 -10.94 9.63
N LEU A 42 8.62 -10.25 8.53
CA LEU A 42 9.64 -9.83 7.56
C LEU A 42 10.71 -8.90 8.15
N THR A 43 10.44 -8.21 9.25
CA THR A 43 11.45 -7.38 9.96
C THR A 43 12.64 -8.24 10.44
N ASP A 44 12.41 -9.48 10.79
CA ASP A 44 13.45 -10.40 11.26
C ASP A 44 14.19 -11.12 10.11
N ILE A 45 13.70 -10.98 8.88
CA ILE A 45 14.23 -11.66 7.68
C ILE A 45 15.03 -10.71 6.80
N VAL A 46 14.53 -9.46 6.64
CA VAL A 46 15.13 -8.48 5.74
C VAL A 46 16.47 -8.02 6.30
N GLY A 47 17.54 -8.31 5.57
CA GLY A 47 18.90 -7.93 5.99
C GLY A 47 19.91 -8.04 4.85
N PRO A 48 21.16 -7.57 5.08
CA PRO A 48 22.22 -7.68 4.08
C PRO A 48 22.46 -9.15 3.68
N GLY A 49 22.57 -9.41 2.38
CA GLY A 49 22.81 -10.74 1.83
C GLY A 49 21.54 -11.54 1.54
N VAL A 50 20.38 -11.12 1.99
CA VAL A 50 19.09 -11.75 1.66
C VAL A 50 18.67 -11.34 0.25
N ALA A 51 18.38 -12.31 -0.62
CA ALA A 51 17.84 -12.05 -1.94
C ALA A 51 16.30 -11.86 -1.86
N THR A 52 15.75 -11.03 -2.76
CA THR A 52 14.32 -10.68 -2.70
C THR A 52 13.40 -11.82 -3.12
N ASP A 53 13.91 -12.83 -3.85
CA ASP A 53 13.19 -14.09 -4.11
C ASP A 53 12.96 -14.91 -2.83
N ARG A 54 13.88 -14.84 -1.84
CA ARG A 54 13.70 -15.49 -0.53
C ARG A 54 12.59 -14.80 0.29
N ILE A 55 12.44 -13.48 0.11
CA ILE A 55 11.32 -12.72 0.70
C ILE A 55 10.00 -13.19 0.08
N ASP A 56 9.96 -13.34 -1.25
CA ASP A 56 8.77 -13.84 -1.97
C ASP A 56 8.39 -15.26 -1.52
N GLU A 57 9.39 -16.15 -1.40
CA GLU A 57 9.18 -17.50 -0.91
C GLU A 57 8.57 -17.51 0.50
N PHE A 58 9.13 -16.71 1.40
CA PHE A 58 8.59 -16.56 2.75
C PHE A 58 7.13 -16.09 2.73
N VAL A 59 6.82 -15.02 2.00
CA VAL A 59 5.45 -14.48 1.90
C VAL A 59 4.48 -15.53 1.38
N ARG A 60 4.89 -16.32 0.38
CA ARG A 60 4.09 -17.39 -0.19
C ARG A 60 3.82 -18.51 0.83
N GLU A 61 4.86 -18.98 1.51
CA GLU A 61 4.74 -20.03 2.53
C GLU A 61 3.93 -19.57 3.72
N PHE A 62 4.15 -18.34 4.16
CA PHE A 62 3.38 -17.71 5.23
C PHE A 62 1.89 -17.67 4.89
N ALA A 63 1.52 -17.20 3.70
CA ALA A 63 0.12 -17.15 3.27
C ALA A 63 -0.52 -18.54 3.30
N PHE A 64 0.10 -19.53 2.66
CA PHE A 64 -0.46 -20.90 2.57
C PHE A 64 -0.55 -21.58 3.94
N SER A 65 0.44 -21.39 4.82
CA SER A 65 0.41 -21.97 6.18
C SER A 65 -0.69 -21.38 7.07
N HIS A 66 -1.18 -20.17 6.73
CA HIS A 66 -2.28 -19.51 7.43
C HIS A 66 -3.64 -19.63 6.69
N GLY A 67 -3.73 -20.47 5.66
CA GLY A 67 -4.97 -20.68 4.89
C GLY A 67 -5.37 -19.47 4.02
N ALA A 68 -4.40 -18.62 3.70
CA ALA A 68 -4.57 -17.48 2.83
C ALA A 68 -3.97 -17.74 1.44
N TYR A 69 -4.28 -16.88 0.46
CA TYR A 69 -3.70 -16.92 -0.87
C TYR A 69 -3.06 -15.57 -1.21
N PRO A 70 -1.81 -15.54 -1.72
CA PRO A 70 -1.18 -14.28 -2.18
C PRO A 70 -1.94 -13.74 -3.40
N ALA A 71 -2.54 -12.57 -3.27
CA ALA A 71 -3.40 -12.02 -4.31
C ALA A 71 -2.65 -11.61 -5.58
N THR A 72 -1.38 -11.27 -5.45
CA THR A 72 -0.50 -10.91 -6.57
C THR A 72 -0.12 -12.11 -7.44
N LEU A 73 -0.07 -13.31 -6.84
CA LEU A 73 0.36 -14.53 -7.53
C LEU A 73 -0.58 -14.84 -8.71
N MET A 74 -0.04 -14.81 -9.92
CA MET A 74 -0.73 -14.96 -11.20
C MET A 74 -1.72 -13.83 -11.55
N TYR A 75 -1.78 -12.75 -10.75
CA TYR A 75 -2.61 -11.59 -11.09
C TYR A 75 -2.12 -10.93 -12.39
N ARG A 76 -2.94 -10.95 -13.44
CA ARG A 76 -2.61 -10.41 -14.77
C ARG A 76 -1.25 -10.87 -15.31
N GLY A 77 -0.81 -12.08 -14.94
CA GLY A 77 0.47 -12.64 -15.37
C GLY A 77 1.67 -12.33 -14.45
N TYR A 78 1.48 -11.58 -13.36
CA TYR A 78 2.52 -11.42 -12.33
C TYR A 78 2.77 -12.75 -11.63
N ARG A 79 4.06 -13.16 -11.50
CA ARG A 79 4.41 -14.53 -11.10
C ARG A 79 4.83 -14.69 -9.64
N TYR A 80 4.81 -13.62 -8.88
CA TYR A 80 5.32 -13.58 -7.51
C TYR A 80 4.19 -13.33 -6.51
N SER A 81 4.46 -13.66 -5.26
CA SER A 81 3.52 -13.55 -4.15
C SER A 81 3.55 -12.19 -3.46
N THR A 82 4.57 -11.38 -3.76
CA THR A 82 4.77 -10.04 -3.23
C THR A 82 5.48 -9.16 -4.26
N CYS A 83 5.46 -7.83 -4.07
CA CYS A 83 6.35 -6.92 -4.78
C CYS A 83 7.49 -6.49 -3.86
N THR A 84 8.69 -6.35 -4.42
CA THR A 84 9.89 -5.90 -3.70
C THR A 84 10.54 -4.74 -4.46
N SER A 85 10.30 -3.53 -3.98
CA SER A 85 10.68 -2.29 -4.68
C SER A 85 11.90 -1.65 -4.02
N LEU A 86 13.07 -1.80 -4.66
CA LEU A 86 14.37 -1.47 -4.11
C LEU A 86 14.84 -0.08 -4.53
N ASN A 87 15.22 0.77 -3.60
CA ASN A 87 15.86 2.08 -3.80
C ASN A 87 15.06 3.02 -4.72
N HIS A 88 15.37 3.04 -6.01
CA HIS A 88 14.73 3.89 -7.03
C HIS A 88 13.54 3.21 -7.72
N VAL A 89 13.21 1.99 -7.34
CA VAL A 89 11.97 1.33 -7.75
C VAL A 89 10.82 1.94 -6.95
N VAL A 90 9.83 2.44 -7.65
CA VAL A 90 8.68 3.14 -7.06
C VAL A 90 7.67 2.13 -6.51
N CYS A 91 7.28 1.16 -7.35
CA CYS A 91 6.35 0.08 -7.00
C CYS A 91 6.46 -1.07 -7.99
N HIS A 92 5.78 -2.19 -7.70
CA HIS A 92 5.69 -3.39 -8.53
C HIS A 92 7.04 -4.01 -8.88
N GLY A 93 8.08 -3.78 -8.06
CA GLY A 93 9.38 -4.41 -8.23
C GLY A 93 9.26 -5.93 -8.14
N MET A 94 9.86 -6.64 -9.11
CA MET A 94 9.84 -8.09 -9.13
C MET A 94 10.90 -8.66 -8.20
N PRO A 95 10.57 -9.65 -7.35
CA PRO A 95 11.55 -10.44 -6.63
C PRO A 95 12.58 -11.09 -7.56
N GLY A 96 13.80 -11.26 -7.08
CA GLY A 96 14.89 -11.86 -7.84
C GLY A 96 16.05 -12.29 -6.94
N ASP A 97 17.09 -12.86 -7.57
CA ASP A 97 18.26 -13.45 -6.91
C ASP A 97 19.30 -12.42 -6.41
N ARG A 98 19.07 -11.14 -6.69
CA ARG A 98 19.97 -10.07 -6.24
C ARG A 98 19.92 -9.92 -4.72
N PRO A 99 21.03 -10.15 -3.99
CA PRO A 99 21.07 -9.95 -2.56
C PRO A 99 20.98 -8.47 -2.21
N LEU A 100 20.23 -8.17 -1.15
CA LEU A 100 20.17 -6.86 -0.52
C LEU A 100 21.54 -6.49 0.05
N LYS A 101 21.89 -5.21 0.00
CA LYS A 101 23.15 -4.66 0.49
C LYS A 101 22.90 -3.67 1.61
N GLU A 102 23.84 -3.57 2.53
CA GLU A 102 23.84 -2.50 3.51
C GLU A 102 23.68 -1.13 2.83
N GLY A 103 22.78 -0.31 3.35
CA GLY A 103 22.43 0.98 2.78
C GLY A 103 21.26 0.94 1.78
N ASP A 104 20.79 -0.23 1.37
CA ASP A 104 19.57 -0.34 0.56
C ASP A 104 18.33 -0.02 1.40
N ILE A 105 17.29 0.51 0.75
CA ILE A 105 15.93 0.58 1.28
C ILE A 105 15.02 -0.22 0.36
N VAL A 106 14.08 -0.96 0.92
CA VAL A 106 13.16 -1.79 0.14
C VAL A 106 11.73 -1.63 0.66
N ASN A 107 10.80 -1.38 -0.26
CA ASN A 107 9.38 -1.56 0.01
C ASN A 107 9.01 -3.02 -0.26
N ILE A 108 8.29 -3.63 0.66
CA ILE A 108 7.68 -4.94 0.49
C ILE A 108 6.18 -4.76 0.58
N ASP A 109 5.50 -5.18 -0.47
CA ASP A 109 4.06 -5.02 -0.67
C ASP A 109 3.40 -6.40 -0.70
N VAL A 110 2.46 -6.61 0.21
CA VAL A 110 1.82 -7.90 0.47
C VAL A 110 0.31 -7.76 0.44
N THR A 111 -0.32 -8.53 -0.45
CA THR A 111 -1.77 -8.65 -0.49
C THR A 111 -2.19 -10.11 -0.29
N PHE A 112 -3.04 -10.36 0.70
CA PHE A 112 -3.60 -11.69 0.94
C PHE A 112 -5.11 -11.74 0.74
N ILE A 113 -5.58 -12.87 0.21
CA ILE A 113 -6.99 -13.23 0.18
C ILE A 113 -7.26 -14.17 1.36
N VAL A 114 -8.11 -13.73 2.29
CA VAL A 114 -8.54 -14.50 3.46
C VAL A 114 -10.08 -14.59 3.46
N ASP A 115 -10.63 -15.77 3.35
CA ASP A 115 -12.09 -16.00 3.25
C ASP A 115 -12.76 -15.15 2.16
N GLY A 116 -11.99 -14.87 1.08
CA GLY A 116 -12.42 -14.04 -0.05
C GLY A 116 -12.34 -12.53 0.19
N TRP A 117 -11.75 -12.06 1.28
CA TRP A 117 -11.45 -10.65 1.55
C TRP A 117 -9.98 -10.35 1.26
N TYR A 118 -9.73 -9.20 0.65
CA TYR A 118 -8.38 -8.73 0.30
C TYR A 118 -7.86 -7.81 1.39
N GLY A 119 -6.81 -8.23 2.09
CA GLY A 119 -5.99 -7.36 2.92
C GLY A 119 -4.77 -6.95 2.14
N ASP A 120 -4.46 -5.66 2.10
CA ASP A 120 -3.42 -5.06 1.28
C ASP A 120 -2.63 -4.05 2.07
N SER A 121 -1.29 -4.16 2.09
CA SER A 121 -0.42 -3.23 2.81
C SER A 121 1.02 -3.36 2.36
N SER A 122 1.75 -2.26 2.41
CA SER A 122 3.18 -2.25 2.15
C SER A 122 3.97 -1.48 3.20
N ARG A 123 5.24 -1.87 3.37
CA ARG A 123 6.14 -1.27 4.36
C ARG A 123 7.54 -1.09 3.81
N MET A 124 8.22 -0.03 4.27
CA MET A 124 9.65 0.16 4.03
C MET A 124 10.50 -0.58 5.06
N TYR A 125 11.59 -1.15 4.59
CA TYR A 125 12.63 -1.77 5.42
C TYR A 125 13.98 -1.16 5.09
N ALA A 126 14.74 -0.80 6.12
CA ALA A 126 16.13 -0.38 6.01
C ALA A 126 17.06 -1.61 6.08
N VAL A 127 17.98 -1.74 5.14
CA VAL A 127 18.92 -2.86 5.11
C VAL A 127 20.23 -2.43 5.76
N GLY A 128 20.35 -2.70 7.07
CA GLY A 128 21.44 -2.18 7.89
C GLY A 128 21.41 -0.65 8.00
N PRO A 129 22.54 0.00 8.35
CA PRO A 129 22.64 1.45 8.37
C PRO A 129 22.37 2.07 7.00
N ILE A 130 21.45 3.03 6.92
CA ILE A 130 21.09 3.73 5.69
C ILE A 130 21.50 5.20 5.74
N ALA A 131 21.57 5.86 4.60
CA ALA A 131 21.91 7.27 4.53
C ALA A 131 20.78 8.14 5.12
N ARG A 132 21.12 9.23 5.84
CA ARG A 132 20.15 10.14 6.46
C ARG A 132 19.06 10.67 5.51
N LYS A 133 19.40 10.86 4.23
CA LYS A 133 18.40 11.24 3.22
C LYS A 133 17.36 10.14 2.95
N ALA A 134 17.76 8.87 3.07
CA ALA A 134 16.86 7.73 2.93
C ALA A 134 15.99 7.56 4.18
N GLU A 135 16.54 7.73 5.38
CA GLU A 135 15.76 7.77 6.64
C GLU A 135 14.69 8.86 6.54
N ARG A 136 15.11 10.07 6.17
CA ARG A 136 14.17 11.20 6.02
C ARG A 136 13.06 10.92 5.00
N LEU A 137 13.40 10.27 3.87
CA LEU A 137 12.40 9.88 2.87
C LEU A 137 11.38 8.92 3.46
N ILE A 138 11.84 7.87 4.18
CA ILE A 138 10.98 6.88 4.82
C ILE A 138 10.05 7.55 5.84
N GLU A 139 10.59 8.40 6.73
CA GLU A 139 9.81 9.14 7.73
C GLU A 139 8.73 10.01 7.09
N VAL A 140 9.11 10.79 6.07
CA VAL A 140 8.18 11.68 5.36
C VAL A 140 7.08 10.90 4.64
N THR A 141 7.43 9.76 4.05
CA THR A 141 6.46 8.91 3.35
C THR A 141 5.44 8.32 4.31
N TYR A 142 5.91 7.81 5.45
CA TYR A 142 5.03 7.27 6.49
C TYR A 142 4.08 8.36 7.05
N GLU A 143 4.62 9.50 7.44
CA GLU A 143 3.83 10.63 7.94
C GLU A 143 2.83 11.13 6.89
N ALA A 144 3.22 11.16 5.62
CA ALA A 144 2.33 11.54 4.51
C ALA A 144 1.13 10.60 4.41
N MET A 145 1.36 9.27 4.49
CA MET A 145 0.29 8.28 4.53
C MET A 145 -0.65 8.50 5.71
N MET A 146 -0.10 8.66 6.92
CA MET A 146 -0.89 8.86 8.13
C MET A 146 -1.72 10.16 8.09
N ARG A 147 -1.19 11.23 7.49
CA ARG A 147 -1.97 12.47 7.24
C ARG A 147 -3.11 12.25 6.25
N GLY A 148 -2.87 11.47 5.19
CA GLY A 148 -3.93 11.06 4.27
C GLY A 148 -5.03 10.28 4.98
N ILE A 149 -4.66 9.32 5.85
CA ILE A 149 -5.60 8.53 6.65
C ILE A 149 -6.37 9.42 7.64
N ALA A 150 -5.71 10.36 8.30
CA ALA A 150 -6.36 11.28 9.24
C ALA A 150 -7.41 12.20 8.57
N ALA A 151 -7.31 12.42 7.26
CA ALA A 151 -8.32 13.16 6.50
C ALA A 151 -9.59 12.35 6.21
N VAL A 152 -9.57 11.02 6.42
CA VAL A 152 -10.69 10.12 6.12
C VAL A 152 -11.78 10.23 7.18
N LYS A 153 -12.93 10.72 6.77
CA LYS A 153 -14.16 10.77 7.57
C LYS A 153 -15.38 10.88 6.67
N PRO A 154 -16.58 10.54 7.14
CA PRO A 154 -17.80 10.78 6.38
C PRO A 154 -17.94 12.23 5.94
N GLY A 155 -18.23 12.44 4.66
CA GLY A 155 -18.41 13.77 4.07
C GLY A 155 -17.14 14.42 3.53
N ALA A 156 -15.93 13.98 3.94
CA ALA A 156 -14.69 14.35 3.28
C ALA A 156 -14.64 13.79 1.83
N THR A 157 -13.65 14.17 1.07
CA THR A 157 -13.49 13.73 -0.32
C THR A 157 -12.14 13.06 -0.57
N THR A 158 -12.00 12.36 -1.69
CA THR A 158 -10.70 11.80 -2.11
C THR A 158 -9.67 12.91 -2.36
N GLY A 159 -10.08 14.10 -2.76
CA GLY A 159 -9.21 15.27 -2.90
C GLY A 159 -8.68 15.81 -1.58
N ASP A 160 -9.43 15.65 -0.46
CA ASP A 160 -8.95 16.00 0.88
C ASP A 160 -7.78 15.09 1.30
N ILE A 161 -7.86 13.79 0.98
CA ILE A 161 -6.78 12.82 1.22
C ILE A 161 -5.53 13.23 0.43
N GLY A 162 -5.68 13.42 -0.88
CA GLY A 162 -4.58 13.82 -1.76
C GLY A 162 -3.95 15.15 -1.35
N HIS A 163 -4.77 16.13 -0.96
CA HIS A 163 -4.28 17.42 -0.47
C HIS A 163 -3.47 17.29 0.82
N ALA A 164 -3.95 16.51 1.78
CA ALA A 164 -3.25 16.28 3.06
C ALA A 164 -1.85 15.68 2.84
N ILE A 165 -1.71 14.76 1.88
CA ILE A 165 -0.44 14.15 1.50
C ILE A 165 0.44 15.16 0.77
N GLN A 166 -0.05 15.75 -0.31
CA GLN A 166 0.71 16.62 -1.20
C GLN A 166 1.23 17.88 -0.48
N SER A 167 0.36 18.55 0.29
CA SER A 167 0.70 19.78 1.01
C SER A 167 1.74 19.59 2.10
N PHE A 168 1.88 18.35 2.60
CA PHE A 168 2.93 17.99 3.55
C PHE A 168 4.26 17.64 2.85
N VAL A 169 4.21 16.90 1.75
CA VAL A 169 5.39 16.35 1.07
C VAL A 169 6.14 17.41 0.26
N GLU A 170 5.44 18.16 -0.61
CA GLU A 170 6.09 19.05 -1.58
C GLU A 170 6.92 20.18 -0.93
N PRO A 171 6.50 20.82 0.19
CA PRO A 171 7.33 21.82 0.87
C PRO A 171 8.66 21.27 1.43
N GLN A 172 8.80 19.97 1.55
CA GLN A 172 10.03 19.29 2.01
C GLN A 172 11.02 19.01 0.87
N GLY A 173 10.72 19.47 -0.36
CA GLY A 173 11.56 19.26 -1.53
C GLY A 173 11.48 17.86 -2.13
N MET A 174 10.48 17.09 -1.74
CA MET A 174 10.15 15.76 -2.28
C MET A 174 8.94 15.85 -3.21
N SER A 175 8.66 14.80 -3.98
CA SER A 175 7.52 14.79 -4.90
C SER A 175 6.65 13.56 -4.72
N VAL A 176 5.34 13.77 -4.87
CA VAL A 176 4.34 12.70 -4.90
C VAL A 176 4.22 12.14 -6.32
N VAL A 177 4.32 10.82 -6.47
CA VAL A 177 4.10 10.12 -7.74
C VAL A 177 2.63 10.27 -8.16
N ARG A 178 2.38 10.45 -9.47
CA ARG A 178 1.05 10.73 -10.03
C ARG A 178 0.52 9.63 -10.92
N ASP A 179 1.37 8.67 -11.31
CA ASP A 179 1.07 7.62 -12.27
C ASP A 179 0.38 6.41 -11.61
N PHE A 180 0.42 6.33 -10.28
CA PHE A 180 -0.19 5.30 -9.46
C PHE A 180 -1.04 5.92 -8.36
N CYS A 181 -2.00 5.15 -7.87
CA CYS A 181 -2.95 5.61 -6.86
C CYS A 181 -3.42 4.44 -5.99
N GLY A 182 -3.94 4.73 -4.83
CA GLY A 182 -4.73 3.79 -4.05
C GLY A 182 -6.05 3.45 -4.74
N HIS A 183 -6.71 2.44 -4.26
CA HIS A 183 -7.88 1.86 -4.90
C HIS A 183 -8.89 1.32 -3.89
N GLY A 184 -10.15 1.24 -4.29
CA GLY A 184 -11.15 0.48 -3.56
C GLY A 184 -10.75 -1.00 -3.48
N LEU A 185 -11.08 -1.65 -2.35
CA LEU A 185 -10.87 -3.08 -2.18
C LEU A 185 -12.01 -3.68 -1.33
N GLY A 186 -11.89 -4.96 -1.01
CA GLY A 186 -12.87 -5.70 -0.24
C GLY A 186 -12.93 -7.14 -0.71
N ARG A 187 -13.96 -7.49 -1.51
CA ARG A 187 -14.07 -8.77 -2.22
C ARG A 187 -13.44 -8.72 -3.62
N MET A 188 -12.87 -7.60 -3.98
CA MET A 188 -12.13 -7.37 -5.24
C MET A 188 -10.76 -6.77 -4.89
N PHE A 189 -9.71 -7.17 -5.62
CA PHE A 189 -8.36 -6.64 -5.39
C PHE A 189 -8.30 -5.13 -5.70
N HIS A 190 -8.72 -4.72 -6.89
CA HIS A 190 -8.75 -3.33 -7.30
C HIS A 190 -10.17 -2.95 -7.74
N ASP A 191 -10.78 -2.03 -7.04
CA ASP A 191 -12.14 -1.55 -7.29
C ASP A 191 -12.22 -0.02 -7.20
N GLU A 192 -13.39 0.55 -7.39
CA GLU A 192 -13.65 1.97 -7.18
C GLU A 192 -13.76 2.32 -5.66
N PRO A 193 -13.33 3.53 -5.28
CA PRO A 193 -12.76 4.59 -6.09
C PRO A 193 -11.24 4.52 -6.20
N ASN A 194 -10.67 5.25 -7.17
CA ASN A 194 -9.24 5.56 -7.16
C ASN A 194 -8.94 6.62 -6.08
N ILE A 195 -7.87 6.42 -5.31
CA ILE A 195 -7.38 7.34 -4.27
C ILE A 195 -6.08 7.98 -4.76
N ILE A 196 -6.20 9.12 -5.41
CA ILE A 196 -5.04 9.87 -5.91
C ILE A 196 -4.39 10.61 -4.74
N HIS A 197 -3.05 10.53 -4.63
CA HIS A 197 -2.29 11.08 -3.50
C HIS A 197 -1.91 12.57 -3.67
N ILE A 198 -2.49 13.23 -4.64
CA ILE A 198 -2.48 14.69 -4.85
C ILE A 198 -3.92 15.16 -5.01
N GLY A 199 -4.21 16.42 -4.71
CA GLY A 199 -5.59 16.90 -4.87
C GLY A 199 -5.85 18.27 -4.28
N ARG A 200 -7.12 18.65 -4.37
CA ARG A 200 -7.66 19.88 -3.79
C ARG A 200 -8.76 19.56 -2.80
N PRO A 201 -8.85 20.32 -1.69
CA PRO A 201 -9.90 20.13 -0.70
C PRO A 201 -11.29 20.21 -1.32
N GLY A 202 -12.15 19.26 -0.95
CA GLY A 202 -13.54 19.20 -1.39
C GLY A 202 -13.76 18.65 -2.82
N GLU A 203 -12.70 18.35 -3.58
CA GLU A 203 -12.83 17.76 -4.92
C GLU A 203 -12.82 16.22 -4.88
N GLY A 204 -13.36 15.62 -5.93
CA GLY A 204 -13.36 14.15 -6.12
C GLY A 204 -14.58 13.46 -5.54
N VAL A 205 -14.39 12.22 -5.09
CA VAL A 205 -15.45 11.35 -4.57
C VAL A 205 -15.69 11.66 -3.10
N GLN A 206 -16.96 11.86 -2.72
CA GLN A 206 -17.33 12.03 -1.32
C GLN A 206 -17.23 10.69 -0.58
N LEU A 207 -16.57 10.70 0.59
CA LEU A 207 -16.40 9.52 1.42
C LEU A 207 -17.69 9.23 2.21
N LYS A 208 -18.11 7.97 2.21
CA LYS A 208 -19.30 7.49 2.93
C LYS A 208 -18.94 6.31 3.82
N PRO A 209 -19.61 6.14 4.97
CA PRO A 209 -19.47 4.94 5.77
C PRO A 209 -19.64 3.66 4.94
N GLY A 210 -18.77 2.67 5.19
CA GLY A 210 -18.78 1.41 4.46
C GLY A 210 -17.88 1.38 3.23
N MET A 211 -17.24 2.48 2.83
CA MET A 211 -16.21 2.46 1.78
C MET A 211 -14.92 1.84 2.33
N PHE A 212 -14.32 0.95 1.54
CA PHE A 212 -12.97 0.38 1.79
C PHE A 212 -12.05 0.76 0.66
N PHE A 213 -10.82 1.17 0.99
CA PHE A 213 -9.80 1.54 0.00
C PHE A 213 -8.40 1.52 0.60
N THR A 214 -7.37 1.58 -0.25
CA THR A 214 -5.98 1.76 0.16
C THR A 214 -5.57 3.22 0.14
N ILE A 215 -4.63 3.58 1.02
CA ILE A 215 -3.88 4.83 0.99
C ILE A 215 -2.41 4.44 0.97
N GLU A 216 -1.73 4.74 -0.15
CA GLU A 216 -0.43 4.16 -0.50
C GLU A 216 0.50 5.17 -1.21
N PRO A 217 0.77 6.34 -0.64
CA PRO A 217 1.56 7.36 -1.31
C PRO A 217 2.97 6.87 -1.63
N MET A 218 3.38 7.02 -2.88
CA MET A 218 4.74 6.84 -3.36
C MET A 218 5.43 8.20 -3.43
N ILE A 219 6.53 8.36 -2.68
CA ILE A 219 7.25 9.62 -2.55
C ILE A 219 8.67 9.47 -3.09
N ASN A 220 9.07 10.39 -3.95
CA ASN A 220 10.41 10.44 -4.54
C ASN A 220 11.25 11.56 -3.93
N LEU A 221 12.53 11.31 -3.69
CA LEU A 221 13.50 12.37 -3.34
C LEU A 221 13.73 13.38 -4.49
N GLY A 222 13.45 12.97 -5.71
CA GLY A 222 13.61 13.77 -6.92
C GLY A 222 12.27 14.18 -7.53
N LYS A 223 12.18 14.01 -8.86
CA LYS A 223 10.99 14.40 -9.64
C LYS A 223 9.90 13.32 -9.60
N PRO A 224 8.61 13.67 -9.79
CA PRO A 224 7.50 12.72 -9.69
C PRO A 224 7.42 11.73 -10.86
N HIS A 225 8.21 11.91 -11.92
CA HIS A 225 8.08 11.14 -13.16
C HIS A 225 8.66 9.73 -13.03
N VAL A 226 7.92 8.76 -13.53
CA VAL A 226 8.28 7.34 -13.53
C VAL A 226 8.37 6.79 -14.95
N LYS A 227 8.94 5.61 -15.08
CA LYS A 227 8.87 4.76 -16.27
C LYS A 227 8.71 3.31 -15.88
N ILE A 228 7.96 2.56 -16.68
CA ILE A 228 7.85 1.10 -16.57
C ILE A 228 9.03 0.47 -17.30
N LEU A 229 9.65 -0.56 -16.70
CA LEU A 229 10.70 -1.33 -17.32
C LEU A 229 10.14 -2.33 -18.36
N SER A 230 11.03 -3.00 -19.09
CA SER A 230 10.67 -3.94 -20.15
C SER A 230 9.96 -5.21 -19.66
N ASP A 231 10.00 -5.49 -18.36
CA ASP A 231 9.24 -6.55 -17.71
C ASP A 231 7.72 -6.28 -17.65
N GLY A 232 7.31 -5.05 -17.97
CA GLY A 232 5.92 -4.63 -17.98
C GLY A 232 5.31 -4.30 -16.61
N TRP A 233 6.09 -4.43 -15.52
CA TRP A 233 5.63 -4.24 -14.14
C TRP A 233 6.44 -3.21 -13.36
N THR A 234 7.76 -3.40 -13.28
CA THR A 234 8.64 -2.59 -12.43
C THR A 234 8.61 -1.11 -12.82
N ALA A 235 8.07 -0.27 -11.94
CA ALA A 235 8.09 1.18 -12.10
C ALA A 235 9.30 1.77 -11.40
N VAL A 236 10.07 2.62 -12.09
CA VAL A 236 11.26 3.27 -11.53
C VAL A 236 11.20 4.78 -11.73
N THR A 237 11.84 5.54 -10.82
CA THR A 237 12.01 6.98 -11.01
C THR A 237 12.87 7.25 -12.26
N ARG A 238 12.47 8.23 -13.09
CA ARG A 238 13.24 8.57 -14.30
C ARG A 238 14.61 9.14 -14.01
N ASP A 239 14.74 9.86 -12.91
CA ASP A 239 15.98 10.50 -12.48
C ASP A 239 16.84 9.62 -11.56
N ARG A 240 16.42 8.38 -11.31
CA ARG A 240 17.06 7.42 -10.40
C ARG A 240 17.16 7.88 -8.95
N SER A 241 16.36 8.87 -8.54
CA SER A 241 16.24 9.24 -7.14
C SER A 241 15.58 8.12 -6.33
N LEU A 242 15.88 8.05 -5.03
CA LEU A 242 15.22 7.10 -4.13
C LEU A 242 13.71 7.37 -4.09
N SER A 243 12.95 6.30 -3.95
CA SER A 243 11.51 6.30 -3.74
C SER A 243 11.16 5.48 -2.51
N ALA A 244 10.10 5.86 -1.80
CA ALA A 244 9.54 5.09 -0.70
C ALA A 244 8.03 5.06 -0.82
N GLN A 245 7.42 3.98 -0.28
CA GLN A 245 5.98 3.78 -0.22
C GLN A 245 5.64 3.14 1.12
N PHE A 246 4.53 3.55 1.70
CA PHE A 246 3.81 2.83 2.73
C PHE A 246 2.37 2.73 2.31
N GLU A 247 1.69 1.70 2.80
CA GLU A 247 0.29 1.48 2.47
C GLU A 247 -0.48 0.91 3.64
N HIS A 248 -1.72 1.38 3.77
CA HIS A 248 -2.73 0.76 4.62
C HIS A 248 -4.05 0.57 3.89
N SER A 249 -4.70 -0.57 4.15
CA SER A 249 -6.11 -0.76 3.86
C SER A 249 -6.96 -0.14 4.98
N VAL A 250 -7.91 0.70 4.59
CA VAL A 250 -8.76 1.43 5.53
C VAL A 250 -10.25 1.29 5.22
N GLY A 251 -11.08 1.47 6.23
CA GLY A 251 -12.53 1.53 6.11
C GLY A 251 -13.10 2.82 6.68
N VAL A 252 -14.02 3.46 5.96
CA VAL A 252 -14.75 4.62 6.46
C VAL A 252 -15.81 4.14 7.44
N THR A 253 -15.70 4.56 8.70
CA THR A 253 -16.68 4.26 9.77
C THR A 253 -17.77 5.32 9.81
N ALA A 254 -18.73 5.17 10.71
CA ALA A 254 -19.77 6.18 10.92
C ALA A 254 -19.23 7.54 11.41
N THR A 255 -18.06 7.57 12.04
CA THR A 255 -17.48 8.77 12.68
C THR A 255 -16.07 9.12 12.23
N GLY A 256 -15.40 8.27 11.45
CA GLY A 256 -14.00 8.47 11.04
C GLY A 256 -13.49 7.35 10.17
N VAL A 257 -12.32 6.81 10.50
CA VAL A 257 -11.61 5.77 9.76
C VAL A 257 -11.20 4.62 10.68
N GLU A 258 -11.15 3.43 10.13
CA GLU A 258 -10.53 2.26 10.75
C GLU A 258 -9.41 1.75 9.83
N ILE A 259 -8.23 1.50 10.38
CA ILE A 259 -7.10 0.91 9.67
C ILE A 259 -7.13 -0.60 9.91
N PHE A 260 -7.23 -1.40 8.84
CA PHE A 260 -7.33 -2.86 8.93
C PHE A 260 -5.97 -3.55 9.05
N THR A 261 -4.89 -2.87 8.66
CA THR A 261 -3.54 -3.42 8.51
C THR A 261 -2.54 -2.87 9.54
N LEU A 262 -3.02 -2.47 10.73
CA LEU A 262 -2.15 -2.03 11.82
C LEU A 262 -1.31 -3.19 12.34
N SER A 263 -0.02 -2.91 12.57
CA SER A 263 0.91 -3.84 13.19
C SER A 263 0.58 -4.05 14.67
N GLU A 264 0.49 -5.30 15.11
CA GLU A 264 0.41 -5.63 16.53
C GLU A 264 1.76 -5.40 17.24
N ARG A 265 2.88 -5.55 16.52
CA ARG A 265 4.25 -5.42 17.05
C ARG A 265 4.67 -3.95 17.18
N HIS A 266 4.30 -3.11 16.24
CA HIS A 266 4.79 -1.72 16.12
C HIS A 266 3.69 -0.67 16.29
N GLY A 267 2.41 -1.07 16.32
CA GLY A 267 1.28 -0.14 16.38
C GLY A 267 1.28 0.83 15.20
N GLU A 268 1.03 2.12 15.49
CA GLU A 268 1.08 3.18 14.47
C GLU A 268 2.51 3.61 14.08
N LYS A 269 3.54 3.15 14.79
CA LYS A 269 4.95 3.50 14.52
C LYS A 269 5.64 2.40 13.70
N GLN A 270 5.20 2.20 12.47
CA GLN A 270 5.70 1.13 11.59
C GLN A 270 7.01 1.50 10.86
N ILE A 271 7.87 2.27 11.49
CA ILE A 271 9.23 2.55 10.99
C ILE A 271 10.16 1.65 11.78
N GLY A 272 10.62 0.58 11.17
CA GLY A 272 11.59 -0.35 11.72
C GLY A 272 12.99 -0.02 11.27
#